data_d9ced33e496cbadde1d9856893461075
#
_entry.id   d9ced33e496cbadde1d9856893461075
#
_cell.length_a   1.000
_cell.length_b   1.000
_cell.length_c   1.000
_cell.angle_alpha   90.00
_cell.angle_beta   90.00
_cell.angle_gamma   90.00
#
_symmetry.space_group_name_H-M   'P 1'
#
loop_
_entity.id
_entity.type
_entity.pdbx_description
1 polymer ?
#
loop_
_entity_poly.entity_id
_entity_poly.type
_entity_poly.pdbx_seq_one_letter_code
_entity_poly.pdbx_strand_id
1 'polypeptide(L)'
;MNLPENSTQLYCEAQAAPQVVRQQLAANSERLERLGERLRQLKPHAVVTCARGSSDHAATFAKYLIETRLKVLTSSAAPSVTSVYEAIPNLAGTVFLAISQSGASPDLLATVRAARKAGALVVALVNAESSPLAQVADFTVPLCAGIERSVAASKSYIASLSAIMQLVGSWKADSALLQSLAAAPALMEQAWQLDWSAAVARLRFASDLYVIGRGLGLGVVQEAALKFKETCGLHAEAVSSAEVRHGPMAIVRAGFPVLIFAQNDETRDGVESLATELAGRRADVMVAGAQAPRSVTLPTISADPVLEPMLIVQSFYRMVNALALARGRNPDQPPYLHKVTETV
;
A
#
# COMPACT_ATOMS: atom_id res chain seq x y z
N MET A 1 -27.86 -4.27 -11.23
CA MET A 1 -28.23 -3.26 -10.19
C MET A 1 -27.36 -2.04 -10.40
N ASN A 2 -27.95 -0.87 -10.69
CA ASN A 2 -27.14 0.38 -10.73
C ASN A 2 -27.07 0.96 -9.32
N LEU A 3 -26.06 0.57 -8.56
CA LEU A 3 -25.76 1.22 -7.28
C LEU A 3 -25.17 2.63 -7.58
N PRO A 4 -25.61 3.68 -6.88
CA PRO A 4 -24.93 4.98 -6.95
C PRO A 4 -23.47 4.83 -6.51
N GLU A 5 -22.56 5.54 -7.17
CA GLU A 5 -21.11 5.45 -6.89
C GLU A 5 -20.80 5.73 -5.41
N ASN A 6 -21.46 6.72 -4.84
CA ASN A 6 -21.27 7.16 -3.46
C ASN A 6 -22.01 6.33 -2.39
N SER A 7 -22.67 5.22 -2.78
CA SER A 7 -23.40 4.35 -1.87
C SER A 7 -22.65 3.10 -1.47
N THR A 8 -21.51 2.80 -2.11
CA THR A 8 -20.72 1.62 -1.77
C THR A 8 -19.89 1.84 -0.51
N GLN A 9 -19.64 0.76 0.24
CA GLN A 9 -18.78 0.80 1.43
C GLN A 9 -17.36 1.22 1.06
N LEU A 10 -16.83 0.63 -0.03
CA LEU A 10 -15.50 0.96 -0.54
C LEU A 10 -15.34 2.48 -0.79
N TYR A 11 -16.33 3.11 -1.44
CA TYR A 11 -16.31 4.55 -1.68
C TYR A 11 -16.31 5.35 -0.39
N CYS A 12 -17.27 5.06 0.52
CA CYS A 12 -17.41 5.79 1.78
C CYS A 12 -16.16 5.64 2.67
N GLU A 13 -15.61 4.44 2.73
CA GLU A 13 -14.43 4.15 3.54
C GLU A 13 -13.16 4.79 2.96
N ALA A 14 -12.95 4.76 1.64
CA ALA A 14 -11.85 5.44 0.99
C ALA A 14 -11.97 6.97 1.12
N GLN A 15 -13.18 7.52 1.01
CA GLN A 15 -13.44 8.95 1.21
C GLN A 15 -13.13 9.41 2.63
N ALA A 16 -13.30 8.53 3.63
CA ALA A 16 -13.02 8.83 5.03
C ALA A 16 -11.51 8.78 5.38
N ALA A 17 -10.64 8.27 4.49
CA ALA A 17 -9.23 8.08 4.79
C ALA A 17 -8.48 9.35 5.22
N PRO A 18 -8.73 10.56 4.67
CA PRO A 18 -8.10 11.79 5.17
C PRO A 18 -8.36 12.06 6.65
N GLN A 19 -9.59 11.84 7.09
CA GLN A 19 -9.96 12.01 8.50
C GLN A 19 -9.31 10.94 9.40
N VAL A 20 -9.22 9.70 8.92
CA VAL A 20 -8.51 8.61 9.60
C VAL A 20 -7.04 8.98 9.80
N VAL A 21 -6.36 9.45 8.76
CA VAL A 21 -4.95 9.87 8.84
C VAL A 21 -4.78 11.03 9.84
N ARG A 22 -5.66 12.03 9.81
CA ARG A 22 -5.62 13.15 10.76
C ARG A 22 -5.71 12.68 12.21
N GLN A 23 -6.65 11.78 12.50
CA GLN A 23 -6.83 11.22 13.84
C GLN A 23 -5.64 10.33 14.26
N GLN A 24 -5.15 9.51 13.36
CA GLN A 24 -4.03 8.61 13.60
C GLN A 24 -2.75 9.38 13.94
N LEU A 25 -2.41 10.41 13.17
CA LEU A 25 -1.20 11.23 13.39
C LEU A 25 -1.20 11.86 14.78
N ALA A 26 -2.34 12.39 15.21
CA ALA A 26 -2.49 12.96 16.53
C ALA A 26 -2.39 11.89 17.64
N ALA A 27 -3.11 10.77 17.47
CA ALA A 27 -3.16 9.71 18.49
C ALA A 27 -1.82 8.99 18.69
N ASN A 28 -0.99 8.92 17.66
CA ASN A 28 0.28 8.18 17.69
C ASN A 28 1.51 9.06 17.94
N SER A 29 1.40 10.37 18.02
CA SER A 29 2.54 11.29 18.10
C SER A 29 3.53 10.91 19.21
N GLU A 30 3.10 10.93 20.46
CA GLU A 30 3.96 10.60 21.61
C GLU A 30 4.44 9.13 21.59
N ARG A 31 3.56 8.23 21.14
CA ARG A 31 3.86 6.80 21.06
C ARG A 31 4.99 6.52 20.09
N LEU A 32 4.94 7.13 18.91
CA LEU A 32 5.96 6.96 17.88
C LEU A 32 7.24 7.74 18.17
N GLU A 33 7.16 8.85 18.88
CA GLU A 33 8.36 9.53 19.40
C GLU A 33 9.14 8.60 20.34
N ARG A 34 8.48 8.04 21.36
CA ARG A 34 9.08 7.06 22.28
C ARG A 34 9.61 5.82 21.57
N LEU A 35 8.87 5.29 20.59
CA LEU A 35 9.35 4.16 19.79
C LEU A 35 10.56 4.54 18.95
N GLY A 36 10.56 5.73 18.34
CA GLY A 36 11.69 6.24 17.57
C GLY A 36 12.96 6.36 18.42
N GLU A 37 12.85 6.89 19.65
CA GLU A 37 13.96 6.94 20.61
C GLU A 37 14.48 5.54 20.96
N ARG A 38 13.56 4.60 21.23
CA ARG A 38 13.93 3.21 21.52
C ARG A 38 14.66 2.56 20.35
N LEU A 39 14.22 2.79 19.12
CA LEU A 39 14.85 2.26 17.90
C LEU A 39 16.24 2.87 17.65
N ARG A 40 16.41 4.17 17.91
CA ARG A 40 17.74 4.82 17.84
C ARG A 40 18.72 4.25 18.87
N GLN A 41 18.26 3.90 20.06
CA GLN A 41 19.08 3.25 21.10
C GLN A 41 19.40 1.80 20.74
N LEU A 42 18.41 1.05 20.23
CA LEU A 42 18.56 -0.35 19.85
C LEU A 42 19.52 -0.54 18.66
N LYS A 43 19.53 0.41 17.71
CA LYS A 43 20.31 0.34 16.47
C LYS A 43 20.13 -1.01 15.75
N PRO A 44 18.91 -1.40 15.42
CA PRO A 44 18.65 -2.70 14.83
C PRO A 44 19.43 -2.84 13.52
N HIS A 45 19.99 -4.02 13.28
CA HIS A 45 20.74 -4.30 12.06
C HIS A 45 19.83 -4.68 10.88
N ALA A 46 18.57 -5.07 11.15
CA ALA A 46 17.58 -5.37 10.13
C ALA A 46 16.15 -5.13 10.64
N VAL A 47 15.24 -4.94 9.71
CA VAL A 47 13.78 -5.00 9.92
C VAL A 47 13.24 -6.22 9.17
N VAL A 48 12.39 -7.00 9.82
CA VAL A 48 11.65 -8.09 9.19
C VAL A 48 10.19 -7.73 9.20
N THR A 49 9.57 -7.59 8.04
CA THR A 49 8.14 -7.30 7.91
C THR A 49 7.34 -8.59 7.82
N CYS A 50 6.11 -8.59 8.35
CA CYS A 50 5.18 -9.72 8.23
C CYS A 50 3.76 -9.19 8.07
N ALA A 51 3.11 -9.54 6.96
CA ALA A 51 1.77 -9.09 6.64
C ALA A 51 1.11 -10.00 5.58
N ARG A 52 -0.16 -9.73 5.23
CA ARG A 52 -0.89 -10.39 4.16
C ARG A 52 -1.71 -9.37 3.35
N GLY A 53 -1.96 -9.64 2.08
CA GLY A 53 -2.80 -8.84 1.20
C GLY A 53 -2.39 -7.35 1.15
N SER A 54 -3.35 -6.43 1.31
CA SER A 54 -3.07 -4.99 1.31
C SER A 54 -2.03 -4.57 2.36
N SER A 55 -2.00 -5.23 3.53
CA SER A 55 -0.99 -4.96 4.55
C SER A 55 0.42 -5.35 4.09
N ASP A 56 0.58 -6.38 3.26
CA ASP A 56 1.88 -6.78 2.69
C ASP A 56 2.35 -5.79 1.63
N HIS A 57 1.42 -5.19 0.87
CA HIS A 57 1.74 -4.09 -0.03
C HIS A 57 2.21 -2.84 0.74
N ALA A 58 1.65 -2.57 1.92
CA ALA A 58 2.17 -1.54 2.81
C ALA A 58 3.55 -1.90 3.37
N ALA A 59 3.83 -3.19 3.62
CA ALA A 59 5.15 -3.66 4.00
C ALA A 59 6.20 -3.48 2.88
N THR A 60 5.79 -3.63 1.61
CA THR A 60 6.64 -3.27 0.46
C THR A 60 7.02 -1.79 0.48
N PHE A 61 6.06 -0.89 0.73
CA PHE A 61 6.34 0.53 0.91
C PHE A 61 7.29 0.79 2.09
N ALA A 62 7.04 0.13 3.23
CA ALA A 62 7.90 0.23 4.40
C ALA A 62 9.35 -0.18 4.10
N LYS A 63 9.55 -1.26 3.35
CA LYS A 63 10.89 -1.71 2.93
C LYS A 63 11.65 -0.60 2.22
N TYR A 64 11.07 -0.02 1.16
CA TYR A 64 11.73 1.05 0.42
C TYR A 64 12.01 2.27 1.30
N LEU A 65 11.05 2.68 2.12
CA LEU A 65 11.22 3.87 2.97
C LEU A 65 12.29 3.65 4.05
N ILE A 66 12.30 2.50 4.71
CA ILE A 66 13.30 2.15 5.74
C ILE A 66 14.69 2.05 5.12
N GLU A 67 14.85 1.30 4.03
CA GLU A 67 16.15 1.12 3.39
C GLU A 67 16.73 2.42 2.83
N THR A 68 15.88 3.27 2.24
CA THR A 68 16.34 4.55 1.65
C THR A 68 16.61 5.62 2.71
N ARG A 69 15.79 5.72 3.77
CA ARG A 69 15.88 6.79 4.76
C ARG A 69 16.73 6.43 5.97
N LEU A 70 16.69 5.19 6.41
CA LEU A 70 17.38 4.71 7.62
C LEU A 70 18.62 3.87 7.32
N LYS A 71 18.77 3.38 6.07
CA LYS A 71 19.85 2.47 5.64
C LYS A 71 19.87 1.15 6.40
N VAL A 72 18.71 0.71 6.87
CA VAL A 72 18.51 -0.55 7.59
C VAL A 72 17.92 -1.58 6.63
N LEU A 73 18.60 -2.72 6.48
CA LEU A 73 18.13 -3.81 5.62
C LEU A 73 16.72 -4.26 6.04
N THR A 74 15.83 -4.41 5.07
CA THR A 74 14.45 -4.84 5.33
C THR A 74 14.09 -6.05 4.49
N SER A 75 13.62 -7.11 5.14
CA SER A 75 13.20 -8.37 4.50
C SER A 75 11.76 -8.69 4.86
N SER A 76 11.02 -9.31 3.94
CA SER A 76 9.69 -9.86 4.23
C SER A 76 9.82 -11.27 4.80
N ALA A 77 9.14 -11.55 5.91
CA ALA A 77 9.01 -12.91 6.44
C ALA A 77 8.08 -13.72 5.54
N ALA A 78 8.43 -15.00 5.33
CA ALA A 78 7.52 -15.98 4.76
C ALA A 78 6.84 -16.75 5.92
N PRO A 79 5.57 -16.49 6.26
CA PRO A 79 4.92 -17.11 7.42
C PRO A 79 4.96 -18.64 7.43
N SER A 80 4.94 -19.27 6.25
CA SER A 80 5.06 -20.73 6.11
C SER A 80 6.36 -21.30 6.67
N VAL A 81 7.44 -20.51 6.72
CA VAL A 81 8.70 -20.96 7.35
C VAL A 81 8.46 -21.33 8.81
N THR A 82 7.65 -20.55 9.50
CA THR A 82 7.33 -20.82 10.91
C THR A 82 6.07 -21.69 11.06
N SER A 83 4.99 -21.41 10.32
CA SER A 83 3.71 -22.08 10.54
C SER A 83 3.65 -23.49 9.95
N VAL A 84 4.44 -23.78 8.91
CA VAL A 84 4.43 -25.08 8.20
C VAL A 84 5.74 -25.84 8.41
N TYR A 85 6.89 -25.15 8.25
CA TYR A 85 8.21 -25.82 8.40
C TYR A 85 8.74 -25.79 9.83
N GLU A 86 8.04 -25.15 10.77
CA GLU A 86 8.42 -25.04 12.18
C GLU A 86 9.84 -24.49 12.42
N ALA A 87 10.37 -23.76 11.44
CA ALA A 87 11.70 -23.17 11.49
C ALA A 87 11.62 -21.75 12.09
N ILE A 88 12.54 -21.46 13.01
CA ILE A 88 12.63 -20.13 13.65
C ILE A 88 13.97 -19.50 13.28
N PRO A 89 14.00 -18.44 12.44
CA PRO A 89 15.22 -17.71 12.14
C PRO A 89 15.82 -17.06 13.39
N ASN A 90 17.13 -16.83 13.41
CA ASN A 90 17.74 -15.98 14.43
C ASN A 90 17.38 -14.52 14.17
N LEU A 91 16.64 -13.90 15.06
CA LEU A 91 16.12 -12.53 14.92
C LEU A 91 16.61 -11.60 16.05
N ALA A 92 17.60 -12.02 16.83
CA ALA A 92 18.17 -11.19 17.88
C ALA A 92 18.72 -9.87 17.31
N GLY A 93 18.37 -8.73 17.92
CA GLY A 93 18.81 -7.41 17.46
C GLY A 93 18.09 -6.89 16.18
N THR A 94 16.99 -7.52 15.79
CA THR A 94 16.14 -7.04 14.69
C THR A 94 14.86 -6.38 15.21
N VAL A 95 14.19 -5.60 14.35
CA VAL A 95 12.79 -5.21 14.53
C VAL A 95 11.91 -6.14 13.70
N PHE A 96 10.88 -6.69 14.30
CA PHE A 96 9.86 -7.44 13.60
C PHE A 96 8.59 -6.58 13.47
N LEU A 97 8.34 -6.07 12.25
CA LEU A 97 7.23 -5.17 11.95
C LEU A 97 6.05 -5.95 11.39
N ALA A 98 5.03 -6.19 12.22
CA ALA A 98 3.79 -6.85 11.81
C ALA A 98 2.73 -5.82 11.44
N ILE A 99 2.11 -5.97 10.27
CA ILE A 99 1.06 -5.07 9.79
C ILE A 99 -0.21 -5.87 9.55
N SER A 100 -1.32 -5.47 10.20
CA SER A 100 -2.58 -6.20 10.07
C SER A 100 -3.79 -5.31 10.37
N GLN A 101 -4.85 -5.46 9.60
CA GLN A 101 -6.12 -4.81 9.90
C GLN A 101 -6.81 -5.50 11.09
N SER A 102 -6.97 -6.82 11.05
CA SER A 102 -7.68 -7.58 12.09
C SER A 102 -6.81 -7.96 13.28
N GLY A 103 -5.51 -8.18 13.06
CA GLY A 103 -4.58 -8.68 14.08
C GLY A 103 -4.91 -10.09 14.56
N ALA A 104 -5.64 -10.90 13.78
CA ALA A 104 -6.17 -12.19 14.21
C ALA A 104 -5.74 -13.39 13.32
N SER A 105 -5.04 -13.17 12.21
CA SER A 105 -4.63 -14.24 11.30
C SER A 105 -3.70 -15.24 12.00
N PRO A 106 -4.02 -16.55 12.01
CA PRO A 106 -3.29 -17.56 12.79
C PRO A 106 -1.81 -17.69 12.40
N ASP A 107 -1.49 -17.72 11.11
CA ASP A 107 -0.14 -17.80 10.58
C ASP A 107 0.72 -16.57 10.92
N LEU A 108 0.12 -15.38 10.86
CA LEU A 108 0.75 -14.14 11.30
C LEU A 108 1.10 -14.20 12.80
N LEU A 109 0.14 -14.62 13.63
CA LEU A 109 0.33 -14.72 15.07
C LEU A 109 1.40 -15.75 15.46
N ALA A 110 1.41 -16.92 14.79
CA ALA A 110 2.45 -17.93 14.99
C ALA A 110 3.83 -17.35 14.67
N THR A 111 3.97 -16.66 13.53
CA THR A 111 5.22 -16.06 13.10
C THR A 111 5.68 -14.95 14.05
N VAL A 112 4.77 -14.09 14.52
CA VAL A 112 5.08 -13.01 15.47
C VAL A 112 5.54 -13.57 16.82
N ARG A 113 4.86 -14.60 17.35
CA ARG A 113 5.28 -15.26 18.61
C ARG A 113 6.66 -15.90 18.49
N ALA A 114 6.94 -16.55 17.37
CA ALA A 114 8.24 -17.15 17.10
C ALA A 114 9.34 -16.07 16.99
N ALA A 115 9.07 -14.96 16.27
CA ALA A 115 9.99 -13.84 16.13
C ALA A 115 10.33 -13.21 17.49
N ARG A 116 9.33 -12.98 18.34
CA ARG A 116 9.54 -12.48 19.70
C ARG A 116 10.40 -13.43 20.54
N LYS A 117 10.11 -14.75 20.49
CA LYS A 117 10.90 -15.77 21.16
C LYS A 117 12.34 -15.82 20.64
N ALA A 118 12.56 -15.52 19.37
CA ALA A 118 13.87 -15.43 18.73
C ALA A 118 14.63 -14.12 19.02
N GLY A 119 14.11 -13.25 19.90
CA GLY A 119 14.78 -12.04 20.37
C GLY A 119 14.56 -10.79 19.51
N ALA A 120 13.62 -10.80 18.58
CA ALA A 120 13.23 -9.59 17.86
C ALA A 120 12.41 -8.63 18.75
N LEU A 121 12.57 -7.32 18.53
CA LEU A 121 11.64 -6.32 19.03
C LEU A 121 10.40 -6.29 18.12
N VAL A 122 9.26 -6.71 18.63
CA VAL A 122 8.02 -6.79 17.87
C VAL A 122 7.26 -5.47 17.91
N VAL A 123 7.06 -4.87 16.75
CA VAL A 123 6.23 -3.68 16.53
C VAL A 123 5.02 -4.07 15.69
N ALA A 124 3.80 -3.80 16.17
CA ALA A 124 2.57 -4.08 15.46
C ALA A 124 1.91 -2.76 14.98
N LEU A 125 1.69 -2.63 13.67
CA LEU A 125 0.75 -1.64 13.11
C LEU A 125 -0.59 -2.37 12.93
N VAL A 126 -1.57 -2.09 13.80
CA VAL A 126 -2.82 -2.85 13.82
C VAL A 126 -4.03 -1.97 14.03
N ASN A 127 -5.13 -2.28 13.32
CA ASN A 127 -6.35 -1.50 13.46
C ASN A 127 -7.21 -1.93 14.65
N ALA A 128 -7.26 -3.23 14.96
CA ALA A 128 -7.96 -3.77 16.12
C ALA A 128 -7.04 -3.76 17.36
N GLU A 129 -7.13 -2.73 18.18
CA GLU A 129 -6.24 -2.54 19.35
C GLU A 129 -6.37 -3.61 20.43
N SER A 130 -7.51 -4.29 20.50
CA SER A 130 -7.75 -5.42 21.43
C SER A 130 -7.39 -6.79 20.82
N SER A 131 -6.81 -6.81 19.62
CA SER A 131 -6.50 -8.05 18.90
C SER A 131 -5.41 -8.88 19.57
N PRO A 132 -5.35 -10.20 19.27
CA PRO A 132 -4.25 -11.05 19.71
C PRO A 132 -2.87 -10.54 19.30
N LEU A 133 -2.74 -9.91 18.12
CA LEU A 133 -1.49 -9.31 17.67
C LEU A 133 -1.04 -8.16 18.59
N ALA A 134 -1.97 -7.28 18.96
CA ALA A 134 -1.67 -6.17 19.86
C ALA A 134 -1.20 -6.65 21.25
N GLN A 135 -1.74 -7.78 21.72
CA GLN A 135 -1.36 -8.37 23.01
C GLN A 135 0.04 -9.03 23.00
N VAL A 136 0.48 -9.53 21.85
CA VAL A 136 1.80 -10.19 21.70
C VAL A 136 2.91 -9.20 21.40
N ALA A 137 2.62 -8.07 20.78
CA ALA A 137 3.61 -7.07 20.38
C ALA A 137 4.25 -6.36 21.59
N ASP A 138 5.54 -5.99 21.47
CA ASP A 138 6.23 -5.15 22.45
C ASP A 138 5.81 -3.68 22.33
N PHE A 139 5.50 -3.24 21.09
CA PHE A 139 4.90 -1.94 20.80
C PHE A 139 3.74 -2.09 19.83
N THR A 140 2.62 -1.46 20.16
CA THR A 140 1.43 -1.40 19.29
C THR A 140 1.21 0.02 18.83
N VAL A 141 1.07 0.20 17.51
CA VAL A 141 0.74 1.46 16.84
C VAL A 141 -0.63 1.30 16.21
N PRO A 142 -1.69 1.89 16.77
CA PRO A 142 -3.04 1.84 16.21
C PRO A 142 -3.12 2.49 14.82
N LEU A 143 -3.80 1.83 13.89
CA LEU A 143 -4.10 2.43 12.58
C LEU A 143 -5.25 3.44 12.66
N CYS A 144 -6.06 3.41 13.69
CA CYS A 144 -7.19 4.32 13.92
C CYS A 144 -8.21 4.39 12.77
N ALA A 145 -8.25 3.35 11.92
CA ALA A 145 -9.14 3.34 10.75
C ALA A 145 -10.61 3.05 11.11
N GLY A 146 -10.90 2.73 12.38
CA GLY A 146 -12.23 2.34 12.81
C GLY A 146 -12.72 1.06 12.11
N ILE A 147 -14.02 0.87 12.06
CA ILE A 147 -14.61 -0.29 11.40
C ILE A 147 -14.49 -0.13 9.88
N GLU A 148 -13.92 -1.13 9.21
CA GLU A 148 -13.83 -1.23 7.76
C GLU A 148 -14.63 -2.47 7.32
N ARG A 149 -15.75 -2.24 6.63
CA ARG A 149 -16.74 -3.27 6.28
C ARG A 149 -16.55 -3.83 4.88
N SER A 150 -16.08 -3.01 3.92
CA SER A 150 -15.74 -3.50 2.60
C SER A 150 -14.73 -4.62 2.71
N VAL A 151 -14.92 -5.70 1.96
CA VAL A 151 -13.94 -6.82 1.90
C VAL A 151 -12.61 -6.30 1.40
N ALA A 152 -12.63 -5.52 0.31
CA ALA A 152 -11.46 -4.85 -0.21
C ALA A 152 -11.05 -3.70 0.73
N ALA A 153 -9.86 -3.79 1.30
CA ALA A 153 -9.31 -2.76 2.17
C ALA A 153 -9.05 -1.46 1.40
N SER A 154 -9.22 -0.33 2.08
CA SER A 154 -8.93 1.01 1.53
C SER A 154 -8.33 1.94 2.59
N LYS A 155 -9.14 2.42 3.54
CA LYS A 155 -8.67 3.36 4.57
C LYS A 155 -7.64 2.74 5.52
N SER A 156 -7.74 1.44 5.82
CA SER A 156 -6.75 0.75 6.66
C SER A 156 -5.40 0.60 5.95
N TYR A 157 -5.39 0.43 4.63
CA TYR A 157 -4.17 0.45 3.83
C TYR A 157 -3.50 1.84 3.86
N ILE A 158 -4.26 2.90 3.60
CA ILE A 158 -3.77 4.29 3.66
C ILE A 158 -3.25 4.61 5.06
N ALA A 159 -3.97 4.20 6.10
CA ALA A 159 -3.54 4.37 7.49
C ALA A 159 -2.22 3.61 7.78
N SER A 160 -2.01 2.45 7.15
CA SER A 160 -0.73 1.73 7.26
C SER A 160 0.41 2.51 6.62
N LEU A 161 0.22 3.11 5.43
CA LEU A 161 1.23 3.96 4.81
C LEU A 161 1.57 5.17 5.69
N SER A 162 0.55 5.85 6.23
CA SER A 162 0.71 6.98 7.15
C SER A 162 1.48 6.59 8.43
N ALA A 163 1.12 5.47 9.06
CA ALA A 163 1.80 4.97 10.26
C ALA A 163 3.28 4.62 9.99
N ILE A 164 3.57 4.04 8.83
CA ILE A 164 4.94 3.73 8.39
C ILE A 164 5.75 5.02 8.20
N MET A 165 5.19 6.02 7.53
CA MET A 165 5.86 7.32 7.35
C MET A 165 6.11 8.02 8.69
N GLN A 166 5.13 8.02 9.58
CA GLN A 166 5.28 8.59 10.91
C GLN A 166 6.32 7.83 11.75
N LEU A 167 6.33 6.49 11.69
CA LEU A 167 7.33 5.66 12.35
C LEU A 167 8.75 5.98 11.85
N VAL A 168 8.95 6.01 10.54
CA VAL A 168 10.27 6.29 9.95
C VAL A 168 10.71 7.73 10.24
N GLY A 169 9.80 8.71 10.16
CA GLY A 169 10.05 10.09 10.51
C GLY A 169 10.49 10.25 11.98
N SER A 170 9.80 9.60 12.90
CA SER A 170 10.13 9.60 14.32
C SER A 170 11.42 8.83 14.62
N TRP A 171 11.65 7.70 13.96
CA TRP A 171 12.88 6.93 14.13
C TRP A 171 14.12 7.69 13.65
N LYS A 172 14.01 8.35 12.48
CA LYS A 172 15.11 9.17 11.93
C LYS A 172 15.24 10.53 12.62
N ALA A 173 14.24 10.98 13.38
CA ALA A 173 14.06 12.36 13.83
C ALA A 173 14.01 13.36 12.65
N ASP A 174 13.30 12.98 11.59
CA ASP A 174 13.13 13.73 10.34
C ASP A 174 11.92 14.67 10.44
N SER A 175 12.16 15.89 10.94
CA SER A 175 11.12 16.90 11.12
C SER A 175 10.48 17.33 9.78
N ALA A 176 11.23 17.30 8.67
CA ALA A 176 10.70 17.67 7.37
C ALA A 176 9.67 16.62 6.87
N LEU A 177 9.98 15.33 7.00
CA LEU A 177 9.04 14.27 6.67
C LEU A 177 7.77 14.34 7.56
N LEU A 178 7.93 14.56 8.86
CA LEU A 178 6.80 14.68 9.79
C LEU A 178 5.92 15.91 9.48
N GLN A 179 6.52 17.02 9.10
CA GLN A 179 5.80 18.22 8.66
C GLN A 179 5.05 17.98 7.34
N SER A 180 5.70 17.36 6.36
CA SER A 180 5.04 16.98 5.10
C SER A 180 3.85 16.05 5.36
N LEU A 181 4.03 15.06 6.24
CA LEU A 181 2.97 14.12 6.61
C LEU A 181 1.78 14.81 7.33
N ALA A 182 2.03 15.84 8.11
CA ALA A 182 0.96 16.61 8.76
C ALA A 182 0.03 17.31 7.75
N ALA A 183 0.53 17.66 6.56
CA ALA A 183 -0.27 18.22 5.47
C ALA A 183 -1.05 17.17 4.66
N ALA A 184 -0.70 15.89 4.80
CA ALA A 184 -1.27 14.81 4.00
C ALA A 184 -2.81 14.74 4.00
N PRO A 185 -3.54 14.91 5.13
CA PRO A 185 -5.00 14.87 5.10
C PRO A 185 -5.63 15.86 4.15
N ALA A 186 -5.15 17.10 4.12
CA ALA A 186 -5.68 18.13 3.21
C ALA A 186 -5.35 17.85 1.73
N LEU A 187 -4.15 17.31 1.46
CA LEU A 187 -3.75 16.90 0.11
C LEU A 187 -4.56 15.69 -0.37
N MET A 188 -4.88 14.75 0.52
CA MET A 188 -5.73 13.60 0.21
C MET A 188 -7.18 14.02 -0.10
N GLU A 189 -7.73 15.02 0.60
CA GLU A 189 -9.03 15.60 0.29
C GLU A 189 -9.05 16.19 -1.14
N GLN A 190 -7.97 16.84 -1.56
CA GLN A 190 -7.81 17.34 -2.94
C GLN A 190 -7.66 16.18 -3.94
N ALA A 191 -6.83 15.17 -3.62
CA ALA A 191 -6.62 14.00 -4.47
C ALA A 191 -7.93 13.22 -4.71
N TRP A 192 -8.82 13.17 -3.72
CA TRP A 192 -10.14 12.55 -3.86
C TRP A 192 -11.03 13.23 -4.90
N GLN A 193 -10.84 14.54 -5.16
CA GLN A 193 -11.64 15.29 -6.14
C GLN A 193 -11.14 15.14 -7.58
N LEU A 194 -9.97 14.55 -7.80
CA LEU A 194 -9.40 14.43 -9.13
C LEU A 194 -10.21 13.48 -10.01
N ASP A 195 -10.37 13.86 -11.26
CA ASP A 195 -11.14 13.10 -12.26
C ASP A 195 -10.24 12.09 -12.99
N TRP A 196 -10.50 10.80 -12.75
CA TRP A 196 -9.87 9.68 -13.44
C TRP A 196 -10.87 8.90 -14.32
N SER A 197 -11.97 9.54 -14.75
CA SER A 197 -13.01 8.91 -15.60
C SER A 197 -12.44 8.39 -16.93
N ALA A 198 -11.38 9.01 -17.45
CA ALA A 198 -10.67 8.53 -18.62
C ALA A 198 -10.10 7.11 -18.45
N ALA A 199 -9.61 6.77 -17.25
CA ALA A 199 -9.15 5.41 -16.95
C ALA A 199 -10.34 4.43 -16.85
N VAL A 200 -11.46 4.84 -16.26
CA VAL A 200 -12.69 4.02 -16.22
C VAL A 200 -13.16 3.66 -17.63
N ALA A 201 -13.23 4.65 -18.54
CA ALA A 201 -13.66 4.43 -19.91
C ALA A 201 -12.77 3.41 -20.65
N ARG A 202 -11.44 3.47 -20.46
CA ARG A 202 -10.49 2.58 -21.14
C ARG A 202 -10.46 1.17 -20.54
N LEU A 203 -10.62 1.05 -19.22
CA LEU A 203 -10.52 -0.24 -18.53
C LEU A 203 -11.86 -0.99 -18.43
N ARG A 204 -12.97 -0.36 -18.81
CA ARG A 204 -14.31 -0.97 -18.66
C ARG A 204 -14.44 -2.34 -19.30
N PHE A 205 -13.82 -2.56 -20.46
CA PHE A 205 -13.89 -3.82 -21.22
C PHE A 205 -12.55 -4.57 -21.25
N ALA A 206 -11.56 -4.12 -20.49
CA ALA A 206 -10.28 -4.82 -20.42
C ALA A 206 -10.42 -6.19 -19.74
N SER A 207 -9.63 -7.16 -20.20
CA SER A 207 -9.52 -8.50 -19.58
C SER A 207 -8.30 -8.60 -18.66
N ASP A 208 -7.27 -7.84 -18.98
CA ASP A 208 -5.97 -7.86 -18.34
C ASP A 208 -5.35 -6.46 -18.37
N LEU A 209 -4.39 -6.18 -17.49
CA LEU A 209 -3.54 -4.99 -17.55
C LEU A 209 -2.28 -5.15 -16.72
N TYR A 210 -1.27 -4.36 -17.04
CA TYR A 210 -0.17 -4.08 -16.12
C TYR A 210 -0.43 -2.82 -15.30
N VAL A 211 -0.10 -2.89 -14.00
CA VAL A 211 0.03 -1.73 -13.13
C VAL A 211 1.50 -1.56 -12.81
N ILE A 212 2.10 -0.45 -13.23
CA ILE A 212 3.54 -0.26 -13.20
C ILE A 212 3.91 0.90 -12.27
N GLY A 213 4.93 0.69 -11.46
CA GLY A 213 5.55 1.72 -10.63
C GLY A 213 6.98 1.34 -10.28
N ARG A 214 7.62 2.13 -9.41
CA ARG A 214 8.98 1.83 -8.96
C ARG A 214 9.24 2.43 -7.57
N GLY A 215 10.22 1.87 -6.86
CA GLY A 215 10.64 2.41 -5.58
C GLY A 215 9.49 2.42 -4.57
N LEU A 216 9.26 3.56 -3.94
CA LEU A 216 8.15 3.78 -2.99
C LEU A 216 6.78 3.49 -3.61
N GLY A 217 6.60 3.76 -4.91
CA GLY A 217 5.36 3.49 -5.62
C GLY A 217 5.05 2.00 -5.82
N LEU A 218 6.02 1.08 -5.66
CA LEU A 218 5.79 -0.35 -5.93
C LEU A 218 4.71 -0.95 -5.03
N GLY A 219 4.68 -0.62 -3.75
CA GLY A 219 3.64 -1.10 -2.84
C GLY A 219 2.23 -0.62 -3.24
N VAL A 220 2.15 0.58 -3.80
CA VAL A 220 0.86 1.15 -4.26
C VAL A 220 0.37 0.51 -5.55
N VAL A 221 1.26 0.17 -6.49
CA VAL A 221 0.84 -0.57 -7.69
C VAL A 221 0.45 -2.01 -7.39
N GLN A 222 1.09 -2.64 -6.41
CA GLN A 222 0.67 -3.96 -5.91
C GLN A 222 -0.75 -3.89 -5.32
N GLU A 223 -1.03 -2.86 -4.53
CA GLU A 223 -2.36 -2.62 -3.98
C GLU A 223 -3.39 -2.36 -5.08
N ALA A 224 -3.07 -1.54 -6.07
CA ALA A 224 -3.95 -1.28 -7.19
C ALA A 224 -4.26 -2.56 -7.99
N ALA A 225 -3.26 -3.38 -8.27
CA ALA A 225 -3.45 -4.66 -8.96
C ALA A 225 -4.33 -5.64 -8.15
N LEU A 226 -4.22 -5.64 -6.82
CA LEU A 226 -5.10 -6.40 -5.94
C LEU A 226 -6.54 -5.89 -6.04
N LYS A 227 -6.76 -4.58 -5.94
CA LYS A 227 -8.10 -3.98 -6.01
C LYS A 227 -8.78 -4.22 -7.35
N PHE A 228 -8.07 -4.17 -8.48
CA PHE A 228 -8.65 -4.55 -9.78
C PHE A 228 -9.16 -5.99 -9.77
N LYS A 229 -8.43 -6.92 -9.18
CA LYS A 229 -8.86 -8.33 -9.06
C LYS A 229 -10.07 -8.47 -8.15
N GLU A 230 -10.02 -7.90 -6.96
CA GLU A 230 -11.07 -8.02 -5.94
C GLU A 230 -12.38 -7.36 -6.38
N THR A 231 -12.32 -6.11 -6.84
CA THR A 231 -13.52 -5.31 -7.06
C THR A 231 -14.04 -5.33 -8.49
N CYS A 232 -13.12 -5.40 -9.47
CA CYS A 232 -13.46 -5.32 -10.90
C CYS A 232 -13.47 -6.67 -11.61
N GLY A 233 -12.97 -7.74 -10.96
CA GLY A 233 -12.75 -9.05 -11.62
C GLY A 233 -11.86 -8.91 -12.85
N LEU A 234 -10.88 -8.03 -12.77
CA LEU A 234 -9.95 -7.71 -13.83
C LEU A 234 -8.57 -8.28 -13.46
N HIS A 235 -8.02 -9.14 -14.33
CA HIS A 235 -6.67 -9.65 -14.10
C HIS A 235 -5.66 -8.51 -14.22
N ALA A 236 -5.03 -8.16 -13.13
CA ALA A 236 -4.04 -7.10 -13.06
C ALA A 236 -2.75 -7.62 -12.44
N GLU A 237 -1.63 -7.32 -13.06
CA GLU A 237 -0.29 -7.66 -12.57
C GLU A 237 0.47 -6.38 -12.22
N ALA A 238 1.02 -6.35 -11.00
CA ALA A 238 1.89 -5.27 -10.55
C ALA A 238 3.33 -5.57 -10.95
N VAL A 239 3.96 -4.67 -11.68
CA VAL A 239 5.34 -4.86 -12.17
C VAL A 239 6.18 -3.62 -11.87
N SER A 240 7.39 -3.83 -11.37
CA SER A 240 8.38 -2.73 -11.30
C SER A 240 8.76 -2.29 -12.71
N SER A 241 8.88 -0.98 -12.93
CA SER A 241 9.26 -0.45 -14.26
C SER A 241 10.59 -1.00 -14.78
N ALA A 242 11.49 -1.42 -13.89
CA ALA A 242 12.73 -2.08 -14.27
C ALA A 242 12.48 -3.51 -14.79
N GLU A 243 11.60 -4.26 -14.12
CA GLU A 243 11.35 -5.67 -14.42
C GLU A 243 10.55 -5.88 -15.72
N VAL A 244 9.82 -4.86 -16.19
CA VAL A 244 9.02 -4.97 -17.43
C VAL A 244 9.86 -5.49 -18.61
N ARG A 245 11.11 -5.02 -18.73
CA ARG A 245 12.02 -5.40 -19.82
C ARG A 245 12.62 -6.79 -19.64
N HIS A 246 12.51 -7.41 -18.46
CA HIS A 246 13.08 -8.72 -18.14
C HIS A 246 12.07 -9.87 -18.31
N GLY A 247 11.15 -9.73 -19.27
CA GLY A 247 10.17 -10.77 -19.65
C GLY A 247 8.76 -10.21 -19.88
N PRO A 248 8.14 -9.50 -18.94
CA PRO A 248 6.76 -9.00 -19.05
C PRO A 248 6.46 -8.20 -20.32
N MET A 249 7.44 -7.51 -20.89
CA MET A 249 7.32 -6.77 -22.15
C MET A 249 6.83 -7.64 -23.33
N ALA A 250 7.05 -8.95 -23.28
CA ALA A 250 6.73 -9.87 -24.38
C ALA A 250 5.24 -9.92 -24.73
N ILE A 251 4.36 -9.67 -23.76
CA ILE A 251 2.90 -9.70 -23.98
C ILE A 251 2.30 -8.33 -24.28
N VAL A 252 3.09 -7.26 -24.22
CA VAL A 252 2.62 -5.89 -24.49
C VAL A 252 2.46 -5.68 -25.99
N ARG A 253 1.25 -5.83 -26.48
CA ARG A 253 0.83 -5.62 -27.87
C ARG A 253 0.08 -4.29 -28.03
N ALA A 254 -0.26 -3.95 -29.26
CA ALA A 254 -1.12 -2.80 -29.53
C ALA A 254 -2.47 -2.94 -28.79
N GLY A 255 -2.87 -1.88 -28.07
CA GLY A 255 -4.09 -1.83 -27.26
C GLY A 255 -3.97 -2.54 -25.91
N PHE A 256 -2.83 -3.12 -25.54
CA PHE A 256 -2.64 -3.70 -24.20
C PHE A 256 -2.70 -2.61 -23.12
N PRO A 257 -3.59 -2.72 -22.11
CA PRO A 257 -3.76 -1.68 -21.11
C PRO A 257 -2.59 -1.64 -20.13
N VAL A 258 -2.08 -0.44 -19.89
CA VAL A 258 -1.03 -0.20 -18.89
C VAL A 258 -1.39 1.02 -18.07
N LEU A 259 -1.46 0.86 -16.75
CA LEU A 259 -1.62 1.94 -15.79
C LEU A 259 -0.29 2.17 -15.07
N ILE A 260 0.23 3.38 -15.12
CA ILE A 260 1.54 3.73 -14.54
C ILE A 260 1.35 4.74 -13.42
N PHE A 261 1.97 4.48 -12.27
CA PHE A 261 2.08 5.42 -11.16
C PHE A 261 3.53 5.85 -10.99
N ALA A 262 3.76 7.14 -11.02
CA ALA A 262 5.07 7.75 -10.86
C ALA A 262 5.03 8.80 -9.75
N GLN A 263 6.00 8.78 -8.88
CA GLN A 263 6.28 9.83 -7.92
C GLN A 263 7.45 10.70 -8.41
N ASN A 264 7.58 11.89 -7.87
CA ASN A 264 8.62 12.84 -8.27
C ASN A 264 9.93 12.63 -7.49
N ASP A 265 10.51 11.44 -7.66
CA ASP A 265 11.79 11.05 -7.07
C ASP A 265 12.79 10.59 -8.16
N GLU A 266 13.92 10.04 -7.75
CA GLU A 266 15.00 9.58 -8.61
C GLU A 266 14.57 8.45 -9.58
N THR A 267 13.40 7.86 -9.39
CA THR A 267 12.87 6.80 -10.27
C THR A 267 12.09 7.33 -11.46
N ARG A 268 11.70 8.63 -11.44
CA ARG A 268 10.77 9.24 -12.39
C ARG A 268 11.21 9.13 -13.84
N ASP A 269 12.43 9.49 -14.15
CA ASP A 269 12.94 9.50 -15.54
C ASP A 269 12.86 8.10 -16.16
N GLY A 270 13.18 7.06 -15.38
CA GLY A 270 13.10 5.68 -15.82
C GLY A 270 11.66 5.21 -16.07
N VAL A 271 10.71 5.70 -15.29
CA VAL A 271 9.27 5.42 -15.46
C VAL A 271 8.72 6.13 -16.70
N GLU A 272 9.05 7.41 -16.91
CA GLU A 272 8.65 8.19 -18.09
C GLU A 272 9.22 7.62 -19.37
N SER A 273 10.49 7.18 -19.36
CA SER A 273 11.13 6.50 -20.48
C SER A 273 10.38 5.22 -20.86
N LEU A 274 10.01 4.39 -19.87
CA LEU A 274 9.24 3.18 -20.11
C LEU A 274 7.84 3.50 -20.64
N ALA A 275 7.15 4.49 -20.07
CA ALA A 275 5.82 4.90 -20.53
C ALA A 275 5.86 5.34 -22.01
N THR A 276 6.89 6.09 -22.41
CA THR A 276 7.12 6.51 -23.79
C THR A 276 7.37 5.32 -24.72
N GLU A 277 8.17 4.34 -24.29
CA GLU A 277 8.45 3.11 -25.04
C GLU A 277 7.16 2.31 -25.25
N LEU A 278 6.37 2.09 -24.20
CA LEU A 278 5.11 1.33 -24.26
C LEU A 278 4.08 2.02 -25.18
N ALA A 279 3.95 3.34 -25.06
CA ALA A 279 3.08 4.13 -25.96
C ALA A 279 3.57 4.08 -27.42
N GLY A 280 4.89 4.04 -27.66
CA GLY A 280 5.50 3.82 -28.98
C GLY A 280 5.13 2.46 -29.59
N ARG A 281 4.95 1.43 -28.77
CA ARG A 281 4.46 0.09 -29.15
C ARG A 281 2.94 0.03 -29.34
N ARG A 282 2.24 1.17 -29.23
CA ARG A 282 0.78 1.32 -29.31
C ARG A 282 0.03 0.62 -28.17
N ALA A 283 0.65 0.39 -27.03
CA ALA A 283 -0.07 0.01 -25.83
C ALA A 283 -1.04 1.14 -25.40
N ASP A 284 -2.12 0.82 -24.71
CA ASP A 284 -3.04 1.79 -24.16
C ASP A 284 -2.55 2.26 -22.79
N VAL A 285 -1.72 3.31 -22.80
CA VAL A 285 -0.98 3.78 -21.62
C VAL A 285 -1.71 4.90 -20.92
N MET A 286 -1.95 4.73 -19.63
CA MET A 286 -2.49 5.74 -18.69
C MET A 286 -1.42 6.03 -17.63
N VAL A 287 -1.12 7.31 -17.38
CA VAL A 287 -0.03 7.71 -16.48
C VAL A 287 -0.52 8.69 -15.43
N ALA A 288 -0.30 8.39 -14.18
CA ALA A 288 -0.49 9.28 -13.04
C ALA A 288 0.88 9.71 -12.48
N GLY A 289 1.10 11.01 -12.26
CA GLY A 289 2.31 11.58 -11.68
C GLY A 289 3.44 11.86 -12.68
N ALA A 290 3.29 11.47 -13.95
CA ALA A 290 4.25 11.73 -15.01
C ALA A 290 3.53 12.00 -16.35
N GLN A 291 4.30 12.25 -17.40
CA GLN A 291 3.78 12.46 -18.75
C GLN A 291 4.52 11.58 -19.77
N ALA A 292 3.81 11.09 -20.75
CA ALA A 292 4.41 10.41 -21.89
C ALA A 292 3.64 10.74 -23.18
N PRO A 293 4.31 10.85 -24.33
CA PRO A 293 3.64 11.04 -25.60
C PRO A 293 2.65 9.92 -25.91
N ARG A 294 1.49 10.25 -26.46
CA ARG A 294 0.43 9.27 -26.82
C ARG A 294 -0.15 8.47 -25.64
N SER A 295 0.00 8.95 -24.44
CA SER A 295 -0.64 8.39 -23.23
C SER A 295 -1.81 9.27 -22.76
N VAL A 296 -2.62 8.71 -21.87
CA VAL A 296 -3.60 9.46 -21.09
C VAL A 296 -2.97 9.88 -19.79
N THR A 297 -2.85 11.18 -19.57
CA THR A 297 -2.40 11.72 -18.28
C THR A 297 -3.56 11.75 -17.31
N LEU A 298 -3.39 11.13 -16.15
CA LEU A 298 -4.30 11.20 -15.01
C LEU A 298 -3.80 12.25 -14.04
N PRO A 299 -4.66 13.18 -13.59
CA PRO A 299 -4.24 14.26 -12.71
C PRO A 299 -3.79 13.72 -11.34
N THR A 300 -2.78 14.35 -10.74
CA THR A 300 -2.24 14.04 -9.41
C THR A 300 -1.98 15.31 -8.61
N ILE A 301 -1.84 15.18 -7.31
CA ILE A 301 -1.41 16.25 -6.42
C ILE A 301 0.11 16.13 -6.23
N SER A 302 0.83 17.20 -6.50
CA SER A 302 2.27 17.29 -6.25
C SER A 302 2.53 17.57 -4.76
N ALA A 303 3.46 16.80 -4.18
CA ALA A 303 3.81 16.88 -2.77
C ALA A 303 5.27 16.41 -2.55
N ASP A 304 5.64 16.16 -1.28
CA ASP A 304 6.85 15.41 -0.97
C ASP A 304 6.78 14.03 -1.66
N PRO A 305 7.83 13.59 -2.36
CA PRO A 305 7.84 12.34 -3.11
C PRO A 305 7.46 11.10 -2.28
N VAL A 306 7.68 11.13 -0.97
CA VAL A 306 7.29 10.05 -0.05
C VAL A 306 5.76 9.99 0.13
N LEU A 307 5.06 11.13 0.02
CA LEU A 307 3.60 11.21 0.14
C LEU A 307 2.87 10.90 -1.16
N GLU A 308 3.46 11.20 -2.30
CA GLU A 308 2.79 11.09 -3.61
C GLU A 308 2.17 9.70 -3.86
N PRO A 309 2.82 8.56 -3.51
CA PRO A 309 2.18 7.25 -3.64
C PRO A 309 0.86 7.12 -2.87
N MET A 310 0.77 7.70 -1.66
CA MET A 310 -0.46 7.71 -0.86
C MET A 310 -1.54 8.60 -1.48
N LEU A 311 -1.17 9.73 -2.08
CA LEU A 311 -2.11 10.62 -2.78
C LEU A 311 -2.64 9.98 -4.07
N ILE A 312 -1.80 9.28 -4.81
CA ILE A 312 -2.17 8.54 -6.01
C ILE A 312 -3.17 7.42 -5.68
N VAL A 313 -2.93 6.64 -4.63
CA VAL A 313 -3.86 5.57 -4.25
C VAL A 313 -5.19 6.11 -3.72
N GLN A 314 -5.22 7.31 -3.13
CA GLN A 314 -6.46 7.99 -2.74
C GLN A 314 -7.34 8.27 -3.96
N SER A 315 -6.79 8.83 -5.05
CA SER A 315 -7.53 9.04 -6.31
C SER A 315 -7.91 7.71 -6.97
N PHE A 316 -7.02 6.72 -6.91
CA PHE A 316 -7.22 5.40 -7.46
C PHE A 316 -8.43 4.69 -6.83
N TYR A 317 -8.64 4.75 -5.52
CA TYR A 317 -9.78 4.09 -4.88
C TYR A 317 -11.13 4.61 -5.39
N ARG A 318 -11.25 5.91 -5.64
CA ARG A 318 -12.45 6.46 -6.26
C ARG A 318 -12.65 5.90 -7.68
N MET A 319 -11.58 5.89 -8.48
CA MET A 319 -11.61 5.39 -9.85
C MET A 319 -11.96 3.90 -9.92
N VAL A 320 -11.34 3.06 -9.08
CA VAL A 320 -11.59 1.61 -9.11
C VAL A 320 -13.00 1.25 -8.65
N ASN A 321 -13.57 2.03 -7.72
CA ASN A 321 -14.97 1.91 -7.33
C ASN A 321 -15.91 2.20 -8.53
N ALA A 322 -15.68 3.32 -9.23
CA ALA A 322 -16.45 3.66 -10.42
C ALA A 322 -16.29 2.61 -11.53
N LEU A 323 -15.08 2.09 -11.71
CA LEU A 323 -14.82 1.02 -12.68
C LEU A 323 -15.56 -0.27 -12.32
N ALA A 324 -15.56 -0.68 -11.06
CA ALA A 324 -16.31 -1.87 -10.61
C ALA A 324 -17.78 -1.78 -11.00
N LEU A 325 -18.42 -0.64 -10.70
CA LEU A 325 -19.82 -0.38 -11.05
C LEU A 325 -20.04 -0.35 -12.57
N ALA A 326 -19.15 0.30 -13.32
CA ALA A 326 -19.19 0.37 -14.78
C ALA A 326 -19.06 -1.03 -15.44
N ARG A 327 -18.42 -1.97 -14.75
CA ARG A 327 -18.31 -3.39 -15.14
C ARG A 327 -19.46 -4.27 -14.62
N GLY A 328 -20.49 -3.66 -13.99
CA GLY A 328 -21.63 -4.35 -13.44
C GLY A 328 -21.35 -5.16 -12.17
N ARG A 329 -20.28 -4.83 -11.44
CA ARG A 329 -19.87 -5.52 -10.21
C ARG A 329 -20.18 -4.69 -8.97
N ASN A 330 -20.41 -5.37 -7.85
CA ASN A 330 -20.49 -4.76 -6.54
C ASN A 330 -19.10 -4.82 -5.87
N PRO A 331 -18.39 -3.69 -5.66
CA PRO A 331 -17.06 -3.68 -5.08
C PRO A 331 -17.02 -4.14 -3.62
N ASP A 332 -18.17 -4.09 -2.92
CA ASP A 332 -18.28 -4.46 -1.51
C ASP A 332 -18.47 -5.97 -1.29
N GLN A 333 -18.83 -6.69 -2.35
CA GLN A 333 -19.13 -8.13 -2.30
C GLN A 333 -18.38 -8.89 -3.41
N PRO A 334 -17.05 -8.91 -3.35
CA PRO A 334 -16.26 -9.68 -4.29
C PRO A 334 -16.59 -11.18 -4.14
N PRO A 335 -16.78 -11.92 -5.23
CA PRO A 335 -17.11 -13.33 -5.16
C PRO A 335 -15.96 -14.12 -4.51
N TYR A 336 -16.33 -15.11 -3.69
CA TYR A 336 -15.40 -16.04 -3.02
C TYR A 336 -14.45 -15.41 -1.96
N LEU A 337 -14.62 -14.14 -1.63
CA LEU A 337 -13.81 -13.49 -0.62
C LEU A 337 -14.61 -13.14 0.64
N HIS A 338 -13.96 -13.22 1.79
CA HIS A 338 -14.47 -12.82 3.09
C HIS A 338 -13.57 -11.74 3.70
N LYS A 339 -14.12 -10.91 4.60
CA LYS A 339 -13.36 -9.80 5.23
C LYS A 339 -12.17 -10.28 6.03
N VAL A 340 -12.28 -11.43 6.66
CA VAL A 340 -11.18 -12.07 7.40
C VAL A 340 -10.91 -13.42 6.76
N THR A 341 -9.67 -13.64 6.35
CA THR A 341 -9.22 -14.91 5.78
C THR A 341 -8.32 -15.60 6.81
N GLU A 342 -8.65 -16.84 7.10
CA GLU A 342 -7.84 -17.71 7.97
C GLU A 342 -6.95 -18.59 7.09
N THR A 343 -5.62 -18.43 7.23
CA THR A 343 -4.60 -19.26 6.59
C THR A 343 -3.72 -19.91 7.65
N VAL A 344 -3.26 -21.14 7.36
CA VAL A 344 -2.39 -21.92 8.27
C VAL A 344 -0.98 -21.95 7.70
#